data_e159d5e0d1cd4107c73192a14a198b3a
#
_entry.id   e159d5e0d1cd4107c73192a14a198b3a
#
_cell.length_a   1.000
_cell.length_b   1.000
_cell.length_c   1.000
_cell.angle_alpha   90.00
_cell.angle_beta   90.00
_cell.angle_gamma   90.00
#
_symmetry.space_group_name_H-M   'P 1'
#
loop_
_entity.id
_entity.type
_entity.pdbx_description
1 polymer ?
#
loop_
_entity_poly.entity_id
_entity_poly.type
_entity_poly.pdbx_seq_one_letter_code
_entity_poly.pdbx_strand_id
1 'polypeptide(L)'
;MMNMIQRVAANRHGRDFVVGDIHGWYEPLMAELEAVCFDPALDRLFSVGDLINRGPDSERCLLLTEEPWFFAVRGNHEQILFNWLRQPDGVDVEMWLRYGGKTWLGTGPEHYFLRHPQVRRQAETLAERMPWVIELELEDGRRIGISHSTFPLDEWEDLVLRLPFEPALQEALLWERPIKQPGFVRHVDGIDLTVHGHVVVPRVERRGNGIYIDTGAALFGKPLKRSSRTHNPRITAIEVGELFLIPATPAPSPLAFD
;
A
#
# COMPACT_ATOMS: atom_id res chain seq x y z
N MET A 1 0.26 -2.90 -23.36
CA MET A 1 -0.81 -2.44 -22.48
C MET A 1 -0.31 -2.63 -21.06
N MET A 2 -0.32 -1.60 -20.23
CA MET A 2 0.09 -1.69 -18.82
C MET A 2 -0.84 -2.69 -18.12
N ASN A 3 -0.27 -3.71 -17.46
CA ASN A 3 -1.09 -4.64 -16.67
C ASN A 3 -1.47 -3.94 -15.35
N MET A 4 -2.62 -3.29 -15.35
CA MET A 4 -3.07 -2.52 -14.18
C MET A 4 -3.51 -3.41 -13.01
N ILE A 5 -3.89 -4.64 -13.30
CA ILE A 5 -4.30 -5.65 -12.31
C ILE A 5 -3.42 -6.87 -12.46
N GLN A 6 -2.68 -7.19 -11.41
CA GLN A 6 -1.86 -8.39 -11.34
C GLN A 6 -2.63 -9.51 -10.64
N ARG A 7 -2.85 -10.63 -11.33
CA ARG A 7 -3.41 -11.84 -10.72
C ARG A 7 -2.30 -12.75 -10.27
N VAL A 8 -2.36 -13.18 -9.03
CA VAL A 8 -1.37 -14.05 -8.39
C VAL A 8 -2.06 -15.31 -7.90
N ALA A 9 -1.61 -16.46 -8.40
CA ALA A 9 -2.15 -17.76 -8.00
C ALA A 9 -1.77 -18.10 -6.55
N ALA A 10 -2.51 -19.03 -5.95
CA ALA A 10 -2.29 -19.51 -4.59
C ALA A 10 -0.86 -20.01 -4.36
N ASN A 11 -0.28 -19.69 -3.20
CA ASN A 11 0.99 -20.25 -2.76
C ASN A 11 0.77 -21.63 -2.14
N ARG A 12 1.29 -22.66 -2.79
CA ARG A 12 1.17 -24.06 -2.32
C ARG A 12 2.38 -24.55 -1.52
N HIS A 13 3.37 -23.68 -1.30
CA HIS A 13 4.64 -24.10 -0.70
C HIS A 13 4.99 -23.33 0.57
N GLY A 14 4.36 -22.20 0.79
CA GLY A 14 4.60 -21.32 1.92
C GLY A 14 3.37 -20.49 2.25
N ARG A 15 3.57 -19.45 3.04
CA ARG A 15 2.52 -18.53 3.48
C ARG A 15 2.52 -17.27 2.63
N ASP A 16 1.39 -16.61 2.58
CA ASP A 16 1.25 -15.27 2.04
C ASP A 16 1.04 -14.28 3.19
N PHE A 17 1.76 -13.17 3.14
CA PHE A 17 1.64 -12.06 4.08
C PHE A 17 1.24 -10.79 3.35
N VAL A 18 0.52 -9.93 4.02
CA VAL A 18 0.29 -8.55 3.58
C VAL A 18 0.98 -7.59 4.55
N VAL A 19 1.52 -6.48 4.03
CA VAL A 19 2.16 -5.44 4.83
C VAL A 19 1.60 -4.07 4.46
N GLY A 20 1.44 -3.21 5.49
CA GLY A 20 1.05 -1.81 5.35
C GLY A 20 2.11 -0.95 4.68
N ASP A 21 1.89 0.38 4.68
CA ASP A 21 2.83 1.36 4.16
C ASP A 21 4.21 1.20 4.80
N ILE A 22 5.27 1.22 4.00
CA ILE A 22 6.66 0.99 4.45
C ILE A 22 7.42 2.30 4.61
N HIS A 23 7.23 3.21 3.67
CA HIS A 23 7.79 4.56 3.72
C HIS A 23 9.30 4.63 3.99
N GLY A 24 10.10 3.82 3.30
CA GLY A 24 11.56 3.86 3.43
C GLY A 24 12.11 3.32 4.75
N TRP A 25 11.31 2.59 5.52
CA TRP A 25 11.74 1.98 6.78
C TRP A 25 12.11 0.50 6.58
N TYR A 26 13.22 0.28 5.87
CA TYR A 26 13.69 -1.05 5.51
C TYR A 26 14.02 -1.91 6.74
N GLU A 27 14.84 -1.41 7.68
CA GLU A 27 15.24 -2.19 8.87
C GLU A 27 14.03 -2.55 9.77
N PRO A 28 13.07 -1.63 10.04
CA PRO A 28 11.85 -2.01 10.73
C PRO A 28 11.01 -3.06 10.00
N LEU A 29 10.97 -3.03 8.66
CA LEU A 29 10.29 -4.07 7.88
C LEU A 29 10.98 -5.42 8.05
N MET A 30 12.32 -5.47 7.93
CA MET A 30 13.06 -6.73 8.10
C MET A 30 12.86 -7.31 9.51
N ALA A 31 12.86 -6.45 10.53
CA ALA A 31 12.59 -6.88 11.92
C ALA A 31 11.17 -7.43 12.10
N GLU A 32 10.16 -6.85 11.43
CA GLU A 32 8.79 -7.37 11.45
C GLU A 32 8.71 -8.73 10.75
N LEU A 33 9.38 -8.90 9.60
CA LEU A 33 9.44 -10.18 8.89
C LEU A 33 10.13 -11.28 9.72
N GLU A 34 11.21 -10.93 10.43
CA GLU A 34 11.87 -11.86 11.36
C GLU A 34 10.92 -12.26 12.49
N ALA A 35 10.17 -11.29 13.06
CA ALA A 35 9.24 -11.55 14.15
C ALA A 35 8.11 -12.53 13.78
N VAL A 36 7.65 -12.51 12.50
CA VAL A 36 6.66 -13.46 11.98
C VAL A 36 7.28 -14.72 11.37
N CYS A 37 8.61 -14.91 11.53
CA CYS A 37 9.37 -16.05 10.98
C CYS A 37 9.14 -16.23 9.47
N PHE A 38 9.22 -15.11 8.71
CA PHE A 38 9.08 -15.11 7.25
C PHE A 38 10.26 -15.84 6.58
N ASP A 39 9.96 -16.80 5.71
CA ASP A 39 10.96 -17.50 4.90
C ASP A 39 10.89 -17.05 3.44
N PRO A 40 11.85 -16.23 2.95
CA PRO A 40 11.82 -15.71 1.57
C PRO A 40 11.97 -16.78 0.49
N ALA A 41 12.32 -18.02 0.84
CA ALA A 41 12.37 -19.15 -0.10
C ALA A 41 10.99 -19.76 -0.36
N LEU A 42 10.03 -19.58 0.54
CA LEU A 42 8.72 -20.22 0.51
C LEU A 42 7.57 -19.22 0.60
N ASP A 43 7.72 -18.22 1.47
CA ASP A 43 6.67 -17.23 1.77
C ASP A 43 6.68 -16.09 0.74
N ARG A 44 5.55 -15.40 0.62
CA ARG A 44 5.41 -14.20 -0.23
C ARG A 44 4.86 -13.03 0.58
N LEU A 45 5.37 -11.83 0.30
CA LEU A 45 4.95 -10.59 0.94
C LEU A 45 4.27 -9.67 -0.08
N PHE A 46 3.07 -9.19 0.25
CA PHE A 46 2.26 -8.29 -0.56
C PHE A 46 2.15 -6.94 0.14
N SER A 47 2.71 -5.89 -0.46
CA SER A 47 2.63 -4.52 0.06
C SER A 47 1.46 -3.76 -0.55
N VAL A 48 0.80 -2.96 0.29
CA VAL A 48 -0.25 -2.03 -0.12
C VAL A 48 0.28 -0.74 -0.78
N GLY A 49 1.59 -0.68 -1.09
CA GLY A 49 2.25 0.49 -1.68
C GLY A 49 2.87 1.43 -0.65
N ASP A 50 3.23 2.63 -1.09
CA ASP A 50 3.96 3.61 -0.29
C ASP A 50 5.27 3.04 0.28
N LEU A 51 6.09 2.49 -0.60
CA LEU A 51 7.39 1.92 -0.25
C LEU A 51 8.41 3.00 0.10
N ILE A 52 8.29 4.17 -0.53
CA ILE A 52 9.29 5.25 -0.54
C ILE A 52 8.87 6.48 0.27
N ASN A 53 9.83 7.38 0.45
CA ASN A 53 9.71 8.66 1.17
C ASN A 53 9.58 8.49 2.69
N ARG A 54 9.86 9.57 3.43
CA ARG A 54 9.76 9.70 4.90
C ARG A 54 10.89 9.03 5.67
N GLY A 55 11.12 7.73 5.50
CA GLY A 55 12.20 6.98 6.11
C GLY A 55 13.53 7.12 5.35
N PRO A 56 14.63 6.61 5.92
CA PRO A 56 15.97 6.80 5.39
C PRO A 56 16.31 5.93 4.17
N ASP A 57 15.63 4.78 4.00
CA ASP A 57 16.06 3.70 3.10
C ASP A 57 15.09 3.50 1.92
N SER A 58 14.55 4.59 1.35
CA SER A 58 13.59 4.53 0.22
C SER A 58 14.15 3.74 -0.96
N GLU A 59 15.44 3.87 -1.25
CA GLU A 59 16.11 3.10 -2.30
C GLU A 59 16.03 1.59 -2.03
N ARG A 60 16.39 1.14 -0.83
CA ARG A 60 16.34 -0.28 -0.47
C ARG A 60 14.93 -0.82 -0.50
N CYS A 61 13.95 -0.04 -0.03
CA CYS A 61 12.53 -0.43 -0.10
C CYS A 61 12.01 -0.53 -1.54
N LEU A 62 12.45 0.37 -2.42
CA LEU A 62 12.11 0.30 -3.85
C LEU A 62 12.70 -0.95 -4.51
N LEU A 63 13.94 -1.29 -4.18
CA LEU A 63 14.66 -2.45 -4.73
C LEU A 63 14.08 -3.79 -4.24
N LEU A 64 13.30 -3.83 -3.16
CA LEU A 64 12.55 -5.05 -2.78
C LEU A 64 11.68 -5.58 -3.92
N THR A 65 11.24 -4.71 -4.82
CA THR A 65 10.43 -5.12 -5.98
C THR A 65 11.19 -5.98 -7.02
N GLU A 66 12.51 -6.17 -6.85
CA GLU A 66 13.33 -7.10 -7.63
C GLU A 66 13.32 -8.51 -7.02
N GLU A 67 12.92 -8.62 -5.76
CA GLU A 67 12.86 -9.90 -5.05
C GLU A 67 11.65 -10.74 -5.50
N PRO A 68 11.82 -12.02 -5.79
CA PRO A 68 10.74 -12.88 -6.31
C PRO A 68 9.61 -13.13 -5.30
N TRP A 69 9.88 -12.90 -4.02
CA TRP A 69 8.92 -13.08 -2.94
C TRP A 69 8.16 -11.79 -2.60
N PHE A 70 8.54 -10.63 -3.19
CA PHE A 70 7.95 -9.34 -2.87
C PHE A 70 7.05 -8.82 -3.99
N PHE A 71 5.81 -8.56 -3.66
CA PHE A 71 4.78 -8.00 -4.55
C PHE A 71 4.28 -6.69 -3.98
N ALA A 72 4.03 -5.70 -4.82
CA ALA A 72 3.52 -4.43 -4.34
C ALA A 72 2.57 -3.79 -5.35
N VAL A 73 1.49 -3.20 -4.86
CA VAL A 73 0.73 -2.22 -5.63
C VAL A 73 1.40 -0.86 -5.53
N ARG A 74 1.16 0.02 -6.51
CA ARG A 74 1.63 1.42 -6.39
C ARG A 74 0.83 2.17 -5.34
N GLY A 75 1.55 2.92 -4.50
CA GLY A 75 0.96 3.94 -3.65
C GLY A 75 0.99 5.32 -4.30
N ASN A 76 0.43 6.30 -3.63
CA ASN A 76 0.46 7.68 -4.12
C ASN A 76 1.89 8.26 -4.11
N HIS A 77 2.78 7.79 -3.25
CA HIS A 77 4.18 8.20 -3.24
C HIS A 77 4.95 7.67 -4.45
N GLU A 78 4.73 6.43 -4.87
CA GLU A 78 5.28 5.90 -6.13
C GLU A 78 4.68 6.63 -7.34
N GLN A 79 3.39 6.97 -7.32
CA GLN A 79 2.75 7.68 -8.42
C GLN A 79 3.33 9.09 -8.61
N ILE A 80 3.70 9.81 -7.54
CA ILE A 80 4.42 11.09 -7.64
C ILE A 80 5.76 10.90 -8.34
N LEU A 81 6.55 9.87 -7.95
CA LEU A 81 7.82 9.53 -8.59
C LEU A 81 7.62 9.21 -10.08
N PHE A 82 6.63 8.38 -10.41
CA PHE A 82 6.36 7.96 -11.80
C PHE A 82 5.88 9.13 -12.66
N ASN A 83 5.10 10.04 -12.11
CA ASN A 83 4.70 11.27 -12.80
C ASN A 83 5.92 12.15 -13.08
N TRP A 84 6.83 12.29 -12.10
CA TRP A 84 8.06 13.07 -12.30
C TRP A 84 8.97 12.43 -13.36
N LEU A 85 9.14 11.11 -13.36
CA LEU A 85 9.94 10.41 -14.38
C LEU A 85 9.39 10.61 -15.78
N ARG A 86 8.06 10.71 -15.93
CA ARG A 86 7.37 10.92 -17.20
C ARG A 86 7.39 12.37 -17.65
N GLN A 87 7.15 13.30 -16.74
CA GLN A 87 7.04 14.73 -17.00
C GLN A 87 7.53 15.52 -15.79
N PRO A 88 8.84 15.81 -15.67
CA PRO A 88 9.43 16.48 -14.50
C PRO A 88 8.76 17.81 -14.16
N ASP A 89 8.46 18.64 -15.17
CA ASP A 89 7.84 19.96 -15.00
C ASP A 89 6.37 19.89 -14.55
N GLY A 90 5.76 18.71 -14.60
CA GLY A 90 4.37 18.48 -14.19
C GLY A 90 4.20 18.15 -12.69
N VAL A 91 5.29 18.03 -11.94
CA VAL A 91 5.27 17.70 -10.52
C VAL A 91 5.79 18.85 -9.68
N ASP A 92 5.03 19.22 -8.64
CA ASP A 92 5.51 20.15 -7.60
C ASP A 92 6.56 19.43 -6.72
N VAL A 93 7.82 19.58 -7.11
CA VAL A 93 8.96 18.96 -6.41
C VAL A 93 9.09 19.50 -5.00
N GLU A 94 8.81 20.77 -4.74
CA GLU A 94 8.86 21.35 -3.39
C GLU A 94 7.83 20.70 -2.47
N MET A 95 6.61 20.51 -2.97
CA MET A 95 5.58 19.79 -2.26
C MET A 95 6.03 18.33 -1.99
N TRP A 96 6.55 17.62 -3.00
CA TRP A 96 7.02 16.25 -2.84
C TRP A 96 8.10 16.13 -1.75
N LEU A 97 9.11 17.03 -1.78
CA LEU A 97 10.15 17.07 -0.75
C LEU A 97 9.57 17.29 0.65
N ARG A 98 8.58 18.18 0.80
CA ARG A 98 7.88 18.42 2.07
C ARG A 98 7.06 17.22 2.56
N TYR A 99 6.49 16.44 1.66
CA TYR A 99 5.74 15.22 1.99
C TYR A 99 6.64 14.01 2.31
N GLY A 100 7.95 14.21 2.42
CA GLY A 100 8.89 13.21 2.87
C GLY A 100 9.90 12.74 1.83
N GLY A 101 9.86 13.30 0.62
CA GLY A 101 10.88 13.04 -0.40
C GLY A 101 12.27 13.52 -0.01
N LYS A 102 12.36 14.56 0.85
CA LYS A 102 13.63 15.19 1.25
C LYS A 102 14.60 14.22 1.93
N THR A 103 14.11 13.28 2.71
CA THR A 103 14.96 12.28 3.41
C THR A 103 15.73 11.40 2.43
N TRP A 104 15.16 11.16 1.27
CA TRP A 104 15.73 10.34 0.21
C TRP A 104 16.43 11.21 -0.85
N LEU A 105 15.70 12.16 -1.43
CA LEU A 105 16.13 12.91 -2.61
C LEU A 105 17.04 14.12 -2.28
N GLY A 106 17.16 14.48 -1.01
CA GLY A 106 17.99 15.61 -0.56
C GLY A 106 17.50 16.93 -1.14
N THR A 107 18.26 17.49 -2.10
CA THR A 107 17.94 18.78 -2.76
C THR A 107 16.97 18.64 -3.91
N GLY A 108 16.72 17.44 -4.40
CA GLY A 108 15.76 17.18 -5.47
C GLY A 108 16.03 15.91 -6.25
N PRO A 109 15.01 15.41 -6.97
CA PRO A 109 15.07 14.15 -7.69
C PRO A 109 16.07 14.16 -8.84
N GLU A 110 16.21 15.26 -9.58
CA GLU A 110 17.18 15.37 -10.69
C GLU A 110 18.60 15.10 -10.23
N HIS A 111 19.01 15.78 -9.14
CA HIS A 111 20.35 15.64 -8.60
C HIS A 111 20.59 14.26 -8.00
N TYR A 112 19.58 13.69 -7.37
CA TYR A 112 19.64 12.34 -6.82
C TYR A 112 19.80 11.29 -7.94
N PHE A 113 18.92 11.27 -8.91
CA PHE A 113 18.90 10.26 -9.96
C PHE A 113 20.06 10.39 -10.97
N LEU A 114 20.67 11.58 -11.09
CA LEU A 114 21.91 11.73 -11.84
C LEU A 114 23.06 10.92 -11.21
N ARG A 115 23.10 10.84 -9.88
CA ARG A 115 24.13 10.09 -9.14
C ARG A 115 23.78 8.62 -8.90
N HIS A 116 22.48 8.27 -9.03
CA HIS A 116 21.97 6.91 -8.81
C HIS A 116 21.22 6.40 -10.07
N PRO A 117 21.91 6.22 -11.21
CA PRO A 117 21.27 5.88 -12.47
C PRO A 117 20.63 4.47 -12.48
N GLN A 118 21.11 3.53 -11.64
CA GLN A 118 20.51 2.22 -11.48
C GLN A 118 19.12 2.32 -10.81
N VAL A 119 19.01 3.15 -9.77
CA VAL A 119 17.73 3.40 -9.07
C VAL A 119 16.73 4.07 -10.00
N ARG A 120 17.20 5.00 -10.83
CA ARG A 120 16.37 5.63 -11.86
C ARG A 120 15.81 4.60 -12.84
N ARG A 121 16.66 3.73 -13.39
CA ARG A 121 16.21 2.67 -14.32
C ARG A 121 15.19 1.73 -13.68
N GLN A 122 15.41 1.36 -12.42
CA GLN A 122 14.44 0.54 -11.69
C GLN A 122 13.11 1.28 -11.52
N ALA A 123 13.14 2.54 -11.11
CA ALA A 123 11.94 3.35 -10.99
C ALA A 123 11.18 3.53 -12.32
N GLU A 124 11.91 3.71 -13.44
CA GLU A 124 11.35 3.75 -14.79
C GLU A 124 10.67 2.42 -15.16
N THR A 125 11.31 1.28 -14.82
CA THR A 125 10.73 -0.06 -15.05
C THR A 125 9.45 -0.26 -14.23
N LEU A 126 9.46 0.16 -12.97
CA LEU A 126 8.29 0.06 -12.09
C LEU A 126 7.15 0.98 -12.54
N ALA A 127 7.46 2.19 -13.06
CA ALA A 127 6.45 3.10 -13.59
C ALA A 127 5.59 2.45 -14.68
N GLU A 128 6.16 1.50 -15.44
CA GLU A 128 5.48 0.75 -16.48
C GLU A 128 4.79 -0.52 -16.00
N ARG A 129 5.31 -1.16 -14.96
CA ARG A 129 4.93 -2.52 -14.57
C ARG A 129 4.22 -2.64 -13.24
N MET A 130 4.45 -1.71 -12.30
CA MET A 130 3.88 -1.78 -10.96
C MET A 130 2.35 -1.68 -11.04
N PRO A 131 1.62 -2.72 -10.56
CA PRO A 131 0.18 -2.77 -10.71
C PRO A 131 -0.52 -1.74 -9.82
N TRP A 132 -1.75 -1.40 -10.17
CA TRP A 132 -2.64 -0.61 -9.33
C TRP A 132 -3.34 -1.47 -8.29
N VAL A 133 -3.60 -2.71 -8.67
CA VAL A 133 -4.30 -3.70 -7.85
C VAL A 133 -3.68 -5.07 -8.04
N ILE A 134 -3.59 -5.83 -6.97
CA ILE A 134 -3.26 -7.26 -6.99
C ILE A 134 -4.52 -8.04 -6.59
N GLU A 135 -4.84 -9.07 -7.37
CA GLU A 135 -5.82 -10.10 -7.01
C GLU A 135 -5.05 -11.37 -6.64
N LEU A 136 -5.13 -11.76 -5.38
CA LEU A 136 -4.46 -12.94 -4.83
C LEU A 136 -5.48 -14.05 -4.63
N GLU A 137 -5.27 -15.19 -5.26
CA GLU A 137 -6.03 -16.41 -5.02
C GLU A 137 -5.45 -17.20 -3.85
N LEU A 138 -6.29 -17.78 -3.01
CA LEU A 138 -5.91 -18.64 -1.90
C LEU A 138 -6.17 -20.12 -2.24
N GLU A 139 -5.52 -21.04 -1.52
CA GLU A 139 -5.65 -22.49 -1.77
C GLU A 139 -7.10 -23.01 -1.61
N ASP A 140 -7.90 -22.38 -0.79
CA ASP A 140 -9.30 -22.73 -0.56
C ASP A 140 -10.28 -22.07 -1.56
N GLY A 141 -9.74 -21.38 -2.58
CA GLY A 141 -10.49 -20.72 -3.63
C GLY A 141 -10.99 -19.32 -3.28
N ARG A 142 -10.76 -18.83 -2.05
CA ARG A 142 -11.03 -17.43 -1.70
C ARG A 142 -10.09 -16.49 -2.44
N ARG A 143 -10.49 -15.25 -2.62
CA ARG A 143 -9.70 -14.21 -3.30
C ARG A 143 -9.59 -12.96 -2.44
N ILE A 144 -8.41 -12.34 -2.49
CA ILE A 144 -8.12 -11.07 -1.83
C ILE A 144 -7.69 -10.04 -2.86
N GLY A 145 -8.31 -8.88 -2.80
CA GLY A 145 -7.92 -7.70 -3.57
C GLY A 145 -7.02 -6.79 -2.76
N ILE A 146 -5.89 -6.36 -3.31
CA ILE A 146 -4.96 -5.44 -2.63
C ILE A 146 -4.90 -4.16 -3.46
N SER A 147 -5.18 -3.02 -2.84
CA SER A 147 -5.04 -1.70 -3.44
C SER A 147 -4.54 -0.69 -2.38
N HIS A 148 -4.02 0.46 -2.82
CA HIS A 148 -3.34 1.35 -1.88
C HIS A 148 -4.27 2.01 -0.87
N SER A 149 -5.25 2.82 -1.29
CA SER A 149 -6.01 3.63 -0.33
C SER A 149 -7.40 3.10 -0.01
N THR A 150 -8.11 2.64 -1.01
CA THR A 150 -9.46 2.08 -0.88
C THR A 150 -9.85 1.35 -2.16
N PHE A 151 -10.97 0.62 -2.10
CA PHE A 151 -11.63 0.11 -3.29
C PHE A 151 -12.90 0.95 -3.54
N PRO A 152 -12.96 1.74 -4.63
CA PRO A 152 -14.01 2.75 -4.78
C PRO A 152 -15.31 2.25 -5.42
N LEU A 153 -15.37 0.97 -5.85
CA LEU A 153 -16.53 0.35 -6.50
C LEU A 153 -17.22 -0.65 -5.57
N ASP A 154 -18.46 -1.00 -5.89
CA ASP A 154 -19.23 -1.98 -5.13
C ASP A 154 -19.02 -3.41 -5.68
N GLU A 155 -18.61 -3.55 -6.96
CA GLU A 155 -18.34 -4.82 -7.63
C GLU A 155 -16.86 -4.93 -8.01
N TRP A 156 -16.22 -6.05 -7.66
CA TRP A 156 -14.81 -6.30 -7.98
C TRP A 156 -14.55 -6.36 -9.49
N GLU A 157 -15.41 -7.04 -10.24
CA GLU A 157 -15.22 -7.25 -11.67
C GLU A 157 -15.34 -5.94 -12.48
N ASP A 158 -16.08 -4.96 -11.98
CA ASP A 158 -16.19 -3.63 -12.62
C ASP A 158 -14.85 -2.92 -12.67
N LEU A 159 -13.96 -3.15 -11.69
CA LEU A 159 -12.62 -2.57 -11.70
C LEU A 159 -11.83 -2.99 -12.93
N VAL A 160 -11.87 -4.27 -13.27
CA VAL A 160 -11.12 -4.82 -14.41
C VAL A 160 -11.50 -4.11 -15.71
N LEU A 161 -12.79 -3.82 -15.86
CA LEU A 161 -13.35 -3.20 -17.06
C LEU A 161 -13.09 -1.70 -17.11
N ARG A 162 -13.12 -1.02 -15.96
CA ARG A 162 -13.17 0.45 -15.89
C ARG A 162 -11.81 1.10 -15.62
N LEU A 163 -10.95 0.46 -14.82
CA LEU A 163 -9.68 1.04 -14.37
C LEU A 163 -8.79 1.57 -15.50
N PRO A 164 -8.66 0.91 -16.68
CA PRO A 164 -7.82 1.42 -17.76
C PRO A 164 -8.34 2.71 -18.41
N PHE A 165 -9.62 3.03 -18.23
CA PHE A 165 -10.29 4.09 -18.97
C PHE A 165 -10.77 5.25 -18.09
N GLU A 166 -10.75 5.08 -16.76
CA GLU A 166 -11.28 6.06 -15.81
C GLU A 166 -10.20 6.65 -14.91
N PRO A 167 -9.61 7.81 -15.25
CA PRO A 167 -8.59 8.46 -14.42
C PRO A 167 -9.08 8.78 -13.01
N ALA A 168 -10.36 9.12 -12.84
CA ALA A 168 -10.95 9.37 -11.52
C ALA A 168 -10.91 8.13 -10.62
N LEU A 169 -11.10 6.93 -11.21
CA LEU A 169 -10.99 5.66 -10.49
C LEU A 169 -9.55 5.38 -10.07
N GLN A 170 -8.58 5.68 -10.96
CA GLN A 170 -7.17 5.58 -10.65
C GLN A 170 -6.78 6.51 -9.49
N GLU A 171 -7.27 7.75 -9.50
CA GLU A 171 -7.03 8.71 -8.43
C GLU A 171 -7.66 8.25 -7.11
N ALA A 172 -8.88 7.72 -7.14
CA ALA A 172 -9.56 7.20 -5.97
C ALA A 172 -8.78 6.06 -5.29
N LEU A 173 -8.23 5.11 -6.06
CA LEU A 173 -7.39 4.02 -5.55
C LEU A 173 -6.14 4.50 -4.80
N LEU A 174 -5.66 5.72 -5.06
CA LEU A 174 -4.42 6.27 -4.49
C LEU A 174 -4.65 7.28 -3.36
N TRP A 175 -5.76 8.04 -3.40
CA TRP A 175 -5.87 9.25 -2.58
C TRP A 175 -7.09 9.31 -1.69
N GLU A 176 -8.16 8.59 -1.98
CA GLU A 176 -9.38 8.65 -1.18
C GLU A 176 -9.16 8.10 0.23
N ARG A 177 -9.91 8.66 1.17
CA ARG A 177 -9.78 8.34 2.60
C ARG A 177 -11.15 8.09 3.25
N PRO A 178 -11.97 7.21 2.69
CA PRO A 178 -13.34 7.01 3.18
C PRO A 178 -13.38 6.49 4.63
N ILE A 179 -12.38 5.72 5.05
CA ILE A 179 -12.27 5.24 6.45
C ILE A 179 -12.20 6.38 7.49
N LYS A 180 -11.89 7.62 7.05
CA LYS A 180 -11.94 8.79 7.95
C LYS A 180 -13.36 9.26 8.24
N GLN A 181 -14.32 8.87 7.42
CA GLN A 181 -15.72 9.23 7.62
C GLN A 181 -16.30 8.37 8.75
N PRO A 182 -16.97 9.01 9.74
CA PRO A 182 -17.64 8.25 10.79
C PRO A 182 -18.63 7.25 10.20
N GLY A 183 -18.56 6.01 10.69
CA GLY A 183 -19.50 4.97 10.25
C GLY A 183 -19.22 4.38 8.86
N PHE A 184 -18.13 4.76 8.21
CA PHE A 184 -17.81 4.16 6.93
C PHE A 184 -17.68 2.63 7.04
N VAL A 185 -18.46 1.95 6.21
CA VAL A 185 -18.40 0.50 5.98
C VAL A 185 -18.61 0.30 4.49
N ARG A 186 -17.79 -0.52 3.87
CA ARG A 186 -17.94 -0.91 2.46
C ARG A 186 -17.90 -2.44 2.34
N HIS A 187 -18.78 -2.96 1.53
CA HIS A 187 -18.72 -4.33 1.04
C HIS A 187 -18.51 -4.27 -0.46
N VAL A 188 -17.52 -5.03 -0.94
CA VAL A 188 -17.23 -5.20 -2.36
C VAL A 188 -17.66 -6.61 -2.73
N ASP A 189 -18.61 -6.72 -3.64
CA ASP A 189 -19.09 -8.00 -4.12
C ASP A 189 -18.09 -8.62 -5.10
N GLY A 190 -18.08 -9.94 -5.23
CA GLY A 190 -17.19 -10.67 -6.13
C GLY A 190 -15.75 -10.87 -5.61
N ILE A 191 -15.43 -10.44 -4.37
CA ILE A 191 -14.15 -10.66 -3.70
C ILE A 191 -14.37 -10.92 -2.21
N ASP A 192 -13.57 -11.78 -1.59
CA ASP A 192 -13.77 -12.14 -0.17
C ASP A 192 -13.31 -11.04 0.79
N LEU A 193 -12.11 -10.49 0.55
CA LEU A 193 -11.56 -9.35 1.29
C LEU A 193 -10.86 -8.38 0.34
N THR A 194 -10.83 -7.10 0.73
CA THR A 194 -9.91 -6.10 0.17
C THR A 194 -8.95 -5.61 1.25
N VAL A 195 -7.69 -5.29 0.89
CA VAL A 195 -6.64 -4.84 1.82
C VAL A 195 -6.09 -3.50 1.38
N HIS A 196 -5.97 -2.56 2.32
CA HIS A 196 -5.64 -1.16 2.07
C HIS A 196 -4.67 -0.57 3.08
N GLY A 197 -3.86 0.40 2.65
CA GLY A 197 -2.96 1.24 3.43
C GLY A 197 -3.39 2.71 3.49
N HIS A 198 -2.44 3.62 3.21
CA HIS A 198 -2.61 5.06 3.03
C HIS A 198 -3.14 5.85 4.25
N VAL A 199 -4.07 5.29 4.97
CA VAL A 199 -4.68 5.96 6.14
C VAL A 199 -4.25 5.28 7.41
N VAL A 200 -3.43 5.97 8.18
CA VAL A 200 -2.96 5.44 9.47
C VAL A 200 -4.15 5.11 10.37
N VAL A 201 -4.18 3.87 10.81
CA VAL A 201 -5.11 3.33 11.82
C VAL A 201 -4.34 2.93 13.08
N PRO A 202 -4.94 3.04 14.29
CA PRO A 202 -4.24 2.70 15.54
C PRO A 202 -3.94 1.19 15.66
N ARG A 203 -4.70 0.38 14.98
CA ARG A 203 -4.58 -1.07 14.84
C ARG A 203 -5.22 -1.49 13.52
N VAL A 204 -4.85 -2.64 13.01
CA VAL A 204 -5.53 -3.21 11.85
C VAL A 204 -7.02 -3.33 12.14
N GLU A 205 -7.85 -2.85 11.23
CA GLU A 205 -9.29 -2.86 11.41
C GLU A 205 -10.04 -3.27 10.13
N ARG A 206 -11.17 -3.91 10.32
CA ARG A 206 -12.04 -4.37 9.25
C ARG A 206 -13.29 -3.52 9.15
N ARG A 207 -13.63 -3.05 7.95
CA ARG A 207 -14.81 -2.23 7.61
C ARG A 207 -15.58 -2.89 6.46
N GLY A 208 -16.60 -3.69 6.80
CA GLY A 208 -17.24 -4.58 5.83
C GLY A 208 -16.33 -5.75 5.45
N ASN A 209 -15.98 -5.89 4.16
CA ASN A 209 -14.91 -6.80 3.74
C ASN A 209 -13.58 -6.09 3.42
N GLY A 210 -13.44 -4.80 3.74
CA GLY A 210 -12.18 -4.05 3.63
C GLY A 210 -11.34 -4.12 4.90
N ILE A 211 -10.05 -4.45 4.78
CA ILE A 211 -9.03 -4.46 5.84
C ILE A 211 -8.11 -3.26 5.66
N TYR A 212 -7.89 -2.47 6.71
CA TYR A 212 -6.98 -1.32 6.73
C TYR A 212 -5.79 -1.63 7.63
N ILE A 213 -4.57 -1.65 7.04
CA ILE A 213 -3.36 -2.22 7.67
C ILE A 213 -2.24 -1.18 7.90
N ASP A 214 -2.34 0.07 7.40
CA ASP A 214 -1.32 1.09 7.70
C ASP A 214 -1.35 1.47 9.18
N THR A 215 -0.40 0.96 9.96
CA THR A 215 -0.30 1.22 11.41
C THR A 215 0.71 2.30 11.75
N GLY A 216 1.19 3.06 10.75
CA GLY A 216 1.83 4.34 10.97
C GLY A 216 3.34 4.41 10.76
N ALA A 217 3.94 3.63 9.87
CA ALA A 217 5.35 3.79 9.49
C ALA A 217 5.68 5.26 9.12
N ALA A 218 4.75 5.96 8.50
CA ALA A 218 4.83 7.39 8.19
C ALA A 218 5.14 8.30 9.39
N LEU A 219 4.91 7.83 10.62
CA LEU A 219 5.06 8.58 11.87
C LEU A 219 6.33 8.25 12.63
N PHE A 220 7.13 7.28 12.18
CA PHE A 220 8.40 6.96 12.82
C PHE A 220 9.32 8.20 12.91
N GLY A 221 10.01 8.33 14.03
CA GLY A 221 10.92 9.43 14.28
C GLY A 221 10.25 10.82 14.46
N LYS A 222 8.91 10.88 14.44
CA LYS A 222 8.19 12.15 14.63
C LYS A 222 7.62 12.27 16.04
N PRO A 223 7.59 13.49 16.62
CA PRO A 223 6.87 13.72 17.86
C PRO A 223 5.37 13.48 17.63
N LEU A 224 4.81 12.53 18.38
CA LEU A 224 3.39 12.22 18.31
C LEU A 224 2.58 13.28 19.04
N LYS A 225 1.60 13.86 18.35
CA LYS A 225 0.65 14.83 18.93
C LYS A 225 -0.52 14.08 19.58
N ARG A 226 -1.22 14.72 20.52
CA ARG A 226 -2.45 14.16 21.11
C ARG A 226 -3.51 13.79 20.06
N SER A 227 -3.51 14.49 18.92
CA SER A 227 -4.38 14.24 17.77
C SER A 227 -3.85 13.19 16.80
N SER A 228 -2.67 12.58 17.07
CA SER A 228 -2.13 11.52 16.20
C SER A 228 -3.06 10.31 16.21
N ARG A 229 -3.28 9.70 15.05
CA ARG A 229 -4.18 8.54 14.91
C ARG A 229 -3.70 7.31 15.65
N THR A 230 -2.37 7.15 15.77
CA THR A 230 -1.76 6.11 16.59
C THR A 230 -0.72 6.73 17.52
N HIS A 231 -0.55 6.17 18.70
CA HIS A 231 0.52 6.49 19.64
C HIS A 231 1.57 5.38 19.71
N ASN A 232 1.40 4.32 18.94
CA ASN A 232 2.35 3.23 18.77
C ASN A 232 2.52 2.93 17.28
N PRO A 233 3.22 3.82 16.53
CA PRO A 233 3.47 3.63 15.11
C PRO A 233 4.35 2.39 14.91
N ARG A 234 4.00 1.57 13.92
CA ARG A 234 4.74 0.36 13.55
C ARG A 234 4.51 0.03 12.08
N ILE A 235 5.35 -0.85 11.54
CA ILE A 235 5.03 -1.64 10.36
C ILE A 235 4.28 -2.87 10.85
N THR A 236 3.28 -3.28 10.13
CA THR A 236 2.50 -4.49 10.46
C THR A 236 2.48 -5.40 9.25
N ALA A 237 3.02 -6.59 9.39
CA ALA A 237 2.86 -7.70 8.47
C ALA A 237 1.94 -8.75 9.10
N ILE A 238 0.95 -9.22 8.34
CA ILE A 238 -0.04 -10.21 8.81
C ILE A 238 -0.13 -11.33 7.78
N GLU A 239 -0.14 -12.57 8.26
CA GLU A 239 -0.44 -13.72 7.42
C GLU A 239 -1.87 -13.62 6.87
N VAL A 240 -2.03 -13.87 5.58
CA VAL A 240 -3.29 -13.67 4.87
C VAL A 240 -4.45 -14.46 5.49
N GLY A 241 -4.19 -15.67 5.99
CA GLY A 241 -5.19 -16.47 6.70
C GLY A 241 -5.78 -15.76 7.93
N GLU A 242 -4.96 -15.00 8.65
CA GLU A 242 -5.37 -14.31 9.87
C GLU A 242 -6.28 -13.09 9.58
N LEU A 243 -6.24 -12.51 8.37
CA LEU A 243 -7.11 -11.39 7.99
C LEU A 243 -8.60 -11.74 8.13
N PHE A 244 -8.96 -12.99 7.87
CA PHE A 244 -10.34 -13.46 7.96
C PHE A 244 -10.83 -13.57 9.42
N LEU A 245 -9.92 -13.61 10.38
CA LEU A 245 -10.23 -13.66 11.81
C LEU A 245 -10.44 -12.28 12.43
N ILE A 246 -10.08 -11.20 11.70
CA ILE A 246 -10.27 -9.83 12.18
C ILE A 246 -11.76 -9.53 12.22
N PRO A 247 -12.33 -9.21 13.41
CA PRO A 247 -13.75 -8.91 13.52
C PRO A 247 -14.10 -7.63 12.77
N ALA A 248 -15.21 -7.65 12.04
CA ALA A 248 -15.71 -6.44 11.41
C ALA A 248 -16.09 -5.41 12.48
N THR A 249 -15.61 -4.17 12.32
CA THR A 249 -16.07 -3.07 13.16
C THR A 249 -17.56 -2.84 12.87
N PRO A 250 -18.44 -2.90 13.87
CA PRO A 250 -19.85 -2.68 13.65
C PRO A 250 -20.09 -1.26 13.10
N ALA A 251 -21.06 -1.15 12.20
CA ALA A 251 -21.58 0.16 11.84
C ALA A 251 -22.06 0.86 13.13
N PRO A 252 -21.83 2.18 13.29
CA PRO A 252 -22.39 2.89 14.42
C PRO A 252 -23.89 2.66 14.44
N SER A 253 -24.43 2.26 15.59
CA SER A 253 -25.89 2.24 15.77
C SER A 253 -26.43 3.60 15.34
N PRO A 254 -27.49 3.66 14.55
CA PRO A 254 -28.20 4.92 14.38
C PRO A 254 -28.53 5.40 15.79
N LEU A 255 -27.92 6.53 16.19
CA LEU A 255 -28.26 7.18 17.45
C LEU A 255 -29.77 7.38 17.40
N ALA A 256 -30.48 6.76 18.33
CA ALA A 256 -31.83 7.14 18.60
C ALA A 256 -31.76 8.62 19.01
N PHE A 257 -32.17 9.49 18.12
CA PHE A 257 -32.46 10.87 18.47
C PHE A 257 -33.76 10.82 19.26
N ASP A 258 -33.64 10.81 20.60
CA ASP A 258 -34.74 11.15 21.49
C ASP A 258 -34.94 12.68 21.48
#